data_fe98c91ba8dd99ecd632b732cdeac370
#
_entry.id   fe98c91ba8dd99ecd632b732cdeac370
#
_cell.length_a   1.000
_cell.length_b   1.000
_cell.length_c   1.000
_cell.angle_alpha   90.00
_cell.angle_beta   90.00
_cell.angle_gamma   90.00
#
_symmetry.space_group_name_H-M   'P 1'
#
loop_
_entity.id
_entity.type
_entity.pdbx_description
1 polymer ?
#
loop_
_entity_poly.entity_id
_entity_poly.type
_entity_poly.pdbx_seq_one_letter_code
_entity_poly.pdbx_strand_id
1 'polypeptide(L)'
;MISRTQIMRLLKYKNALRRMKSFGFIKAYSNNLGDAIGITSVQVRKDFSLFNISGNKKGGYNIDDLLDQIDNILGKQISHNIILIGYGKIGKALVNYRGFENEAIKIIAAFDHNPDKIDRNAPTPILPIDELKDFIINNKIEIAILTVPDLEAQRMFDVICNAGIKGVLNFAPIKLLERPDCIINDVKLPSSKKSKEKK
;
A
#
# COMPACT_ATOMS: atom_id res chain seq x y z
N MET A 1 0.39 -14.76 -17.13
CA MET A 1 -0.23 -13.81 -16.16
C MET A 1 0.58 -13.81 -14.88
N ILE A 2 1.00 -12.65 -14.37
CA ILE A 2 1.78 -12.51 -13.14
C ILE A 2 0.82 -12.71 -11.95
N SER A 3 1.18 -13.59 -11.01
CA SER A 3 0.35 -13.86 -9.82
C SER A 3 0.58 -12.84 -8.70
N ARG A 4 -0.43 -12.66 -7.82
CA ARG A 4 -0.31 -11.83 -6.61
C ARG A 4 0.90 -12.24 -5.74
N THR A 5 1.15 -13.54 -5.61
CA THR A 5 2.28 -14.07 -4.85
C THR A 5 3.63 -13.64 -5.42
N GLN A 6 3.76 -13.58 -6.75
CA GLN A 6 4.97 -13.13 -7.43
C GLN A 6 5.22 -11.63 -7.20
N ILE A 7 4.18 -10.81 -7.29
CA ILE A 7 4.27 -9.36 -6.97
C ILE A 7 4.68 -9.15 -5.50
N MET A 8 4.07 -9.91 -4.57
CA MET A 8 4.43 -9.81 -3.15
C MET A 8 5.89 -10.21 -2.88
N ARG A 9 6.46 -11.16 -3.66
CA ARG A 9 7.88 -11.47 -3.56
C ARG A 9 8.77 -10.36 -4.10
N LEU A 10 8.40 -9.70 -5.22
CA LEU A 10 9.13 -8.51 -5.69
C LEU A 10 9.20 -7.41 -4.63
N LEU A 11 8.09 -7.14 -3.94
CA LEU A 11 8.09 -6.18 -2.83
C LEU A 11 9.02 -6.60 -1.67
N LYS A 12 9.06 -7.90 -1.34
CA LYS A 12 10.01 -8.43 -0.33
C LYS A 12 11.46 -8.26 -0.78
N TYR A 13 11.77 -8.54 -2.05
CA TYR A 13 13.12 -8.30 -2.61
C TYR A 13 13.50 -6.83 -2.52
N LYS A 14 12.62 -5.93 -2.93
CA LYS A 14 12.83 -4.48 -2.84
C LYS A 14 13.19 -4.05 -1.41
N ASN A 15 12.42 -4.50 -0.42
CA ASN A 15 12.67 -4.17 0.99
C ASN A 15 14.01 -4.75 1.50
N ALA A 16 14.35 -5.99 1.12
CA ALA A 16 15.63 -6.60 1.46
C ALA A 16 16.80 -5.82 0.84
N LEU A 17 16.69 -5.44 -0.44
CA LEU A 17 17.71 -4.64 -1.14
C LEU A 17 17.89 -3.26 -0.51
N ARG A 18 16.82 -2.57 -0.15
CA ARG A 18 16.90 -1.27 0.55
C ARG A 18 17.64 -1.39 1.89
N ARG A 19 17.37 -2.46 2.64
CA ARG A 19 18.11 -2.75 3.88
C ARG A 19 19.58 -3.04 3.60
N MET A 20 19.91 -3.87 2.60
CA MET A 20 21.30 -4.12 2.22
C MET A 20 22.01 -2.82 1.83
N LYS A 21 21.38 -1.96 1.04
CA LYS A 21 21.91 -0.65 0.66
C LYS A 21 22.16 0.25 1.89
N SER A 22 21.27 0.28 2.85
CA SER A 22 21.45 1.07 4.09
C SER A 22 22.62 0.58 4.96
N PHE A 23 23.04 -0.69 4.80
CA PHE A 23 24.25 -1.26 5.40
C PHE A 23 25.51 -1.09 4.52
N GLY A 24 25.42 -0.37 3.41
CA GLY A 24 26.58 -0.10 2.52
C GLY A 24 26.87 -1.18 1.50
N PHE A 25 26.00 -2.19 1.34
CA PHE A 25 26.21 -3.19 0.28
C PHE A 25 25.93 -2.58 -1.09
N ILE A 26 26.82 -2.83 -2.04
CA ILE A 26 26.68 -2.40 -3.44
C ILE A 26 26.12 -3.53 -4.31
N LYS A 27 26.36 -4.79 -3.91
CA LYS A 27 25.91 -5.98 -4.65
C LYS A 27 25.08 -6.90 -3.79
N ALA A 28 24.12 -7.54 -4.43
CA ALA A 28 23.32 -8.62 -3.86
C ALA A 28 23.49 -9.90 -4.68
N TYR A 29 23.40 -11.04 -4.00
CA TYR A 29 23.43 -12.37 -4.61
C TYR A 29 22.12 -13.09 -4.34
N SER A 30 21.75 -14.03 -5.23
CA SER A 30 20.49 -14.78 -5.08
C SER A 30 20.41 -15.53 -3.74
N ASN A 31 21.54 -15.95 -3.16
CA ASN A 31 21.57 -16.61 -1.85
C ASN A 31 21.19 -15.62 -0.74
N ASN A 32 21.88 -14.48 -0.66
CA ASN A 32 21.63 -13.46 0.35
C ASN A 32 20.18 -12.93 0.29
N LEU A 33 19.66 -12.74 -0.93
CA LEU A 33 18.28 -12.33 -1.13
C LEU A 33 17.28 -13.41 -0.72
N GLY A 34 17.60 -14.67 -1.04
CA GLY A 34 16.79 -15.81 -0.63
C GLY A 34 16.70 -15.91 0.90
N ASP A 35 17.86 -15.86 1.56
CA ASP A 35 17.96 -15.92 3.03
C ASP A 35 17.21 -14.76 3.69
N ALA A 36 17.34 -13.55 3.13
CA ALA A 36 16.71 -12.35 3.68
C ALA A 36 15.16 -12.39 3.67
N ILE A 37 14.55 -13.17 2.78
CA ILE A 37 13.09 -13.26 2.65
C ILE A 37 12.51 -14.68 2.86
N GLY A 38 13.38 -15.64 3.26
CA GLY A 38 12.98 -17.01 3.61
C GLY A 38 12.62 -17.89 2.42
N ILE A 39 13.36 -17.79 1.28
CA ILE A 39 13.19 -18.64 0.10
C ILE A 39 14.54 -19.12 -0.46
N THR A 40 14.50 -20.08 -1.38
CA THR A 40 15.71 -20.61 -1.99
C THR A 40 16.29 -19.67 -3.06
N SER A 41 17.61 -19.67 -3.25
CA SER A 41 18.26 -18.93 -4.35
C SER A 41 17.78 -19.37 -5.74
N VAL A 42 17.31 -20.60 -5.86
CA VAL A 42 16.69 -21.12 -7.11
C VAL A 42 15.39 -20.36 -7.39
N GLN A 43 14.55 -20.14 -6.35
CA GLN A 43 13.31 -19.40 -6.49
C GLN A 43 13.59 -17.94 -6.85
N VAL A 44 14.59 -17.29 -6.23
CA VAL A 44 15.02 -15.93 -6.59
C VAL A 44 15.36 -15.85 -8.08
N ARG A 45 16.17 -16.76 -8.60
CA ARG A 45 16.55 -16.78 -10.02
C ARG A 45 15.35 -17.04 -10.95
N LYS A 46 14.41 -17.91 -10.56
CA LYS A 46 13.17 -18.14 -11.32
C LYS A 46 12.32 -16.88 -11.39
N ASP A 47 12.16 -16.18 -10.27
CA ASP A 47 11.39 -14.95 -10.23
C ASP A 47 12.06 -13.86 -11.10
N PHE A 48 13.36 -13.68 -10.99
CA PHE A 48 14.10 -12.70 -11.79
C PHE A 48 14.03 -13.00 -13.30
N SER A 49 14.12 -14.28 -13.67
CA SER A 49 13.93 -14.70 -15.07
C SER A 49 12.52 -14.41 -15.56
N LEU A 50 11.49 -14.66 -14.74
CA LEU A 50 10.09 -14.40 -15.08
C LEU A 50 9.82 -12.92 -15.37
N PHE A 51 10.47 -12.04 -14.60
CA PHE A 51 10.33 -10.59 -14.73
C PHE A 51 11.35 -9.95 -15.66
N ASN A 52 12.14 -10.76 -16.38
CA ASN A 52 13.24 -10.29 -17.25
C ASN A 52 14.26 -9.40 -16.53
N ILE A 53 14.43 -9.60 -15.23
CA ILE A 53 15.44 -8.88 -14.45
C ILE A 53 16.83 -9.39 -14.86
N SER A 54 17.62 -8.47 -15.41
CA SER A 54 18.99 -8.75 -15.86
C SER A 54 19.99 -8.67 -14.71
N GLY A 55 21.05 -9.47 -14.79
CA GLY A 55 22.14 -9.44 -13.83
C GLY A 55 23.27 -10.40 -14.21
N ASN A 56 24.43 -10.21 -13.58
CA ASN A 56 25.58 -11.08 -13.82
C ASN A 56 25.51 -12.33 -12.94
N LYS A 57 25.35 -13.51 -13.57
CA LYS A 57 25.22 -14.80 -12.87
C LYS A 57 26.39 -15.12 -11.93
N LYS A 58 27.62 -14.64 -12.23
CA LYS A 58 28.82 -14.85 -11.41
C LYS A 58 29.20 -13.62 -10.56
N GLY A 59 28.83 -12.42 -11.00
CA GLY A 59 29.21 -11.14 -10.36
C GLY A 59 28.17 -10.57 -9.40
N GLY A 60 27.02 -11.24 -9.21
CA GLY A 60 25.88 -10.72 -8.44
C GLY A 60 25.12 -9.63 -9.20
N TYR A 61 24.16 -9.02 -8.52
CA TYR A 61 23.32 -7.93 -9.02
C TYR A 61 23.77 -6.63 -8.35
N ASN A 62 23.97 -5.56 -9.13
CA ASN A 62 24.10 -4.24 -8.56
C ASN A 62 22.78 -3.89 -7.87
N ILE A 63 22.83 -3.38 -6.63
CA ILE A 63 21.62 -3.14 -5.83
C ILE A 63 20.78 -2.01 -6.41
N ASP A 64 21.42 -0.95 -6.90
CA ASP A 64 20.69 0.19 -7.47
C ASP A 64 20.01 -0.18 -8.77
N ASP A 65 20.73 -0.83 -9.70
CA ASP A 65 20.16 -1.32 -10.95
C ASP A 65 18.97 -2.29 -10.71
N LEU A 66 19.10 -3.15 -9.68
CA LEU A 66 18.07 -4.12 -9.35
C LEU A 66 16.84 -3.45 -8.73
N LEU A 67 17.03 -2.44 -7.88
CA LEU A 67 15.94 -1.62 -7.33
C LEU A 67 15.18 -0.91 -8.45
N ASP A 68 15.90 -0.30 -9.40
CA ASP A 68 15.29 0.41 -10.53
C ASP A 68 14.49 -0.53 -11.42
N GLN A 69 15.02 -1.73 -11.72
CA GLN A 69 14.29 -2.73 -12.49
C GLN A 69 13.00 -3.18 -11.76
N ILE A 70 13.09 -3.44 -10.45
CA ILE A 70 11.92 -3.82 -9.64
C ILE A 70 10.91 -2.68 -9.57
N ASP A 71 11.35 -1.44 -9.39
CA ASP A 71 10.48 -0.26 -9.33
C ASP A 71 9.75 -0.05 -10.66
N ASN A 72 10.41 -0.25 -11.80
CA ASN A 72 9.79 -0.22 -13.13
C ASN A 72 8.70 -1.30 -13.29
N ILE A 73 8.97 -2.53 -12.84
CA ILE A 73 7.99 -3.64 -12.91
C ILE A 73 6.78 -3.34 -12.00
N LEU A 74 7.01 -2.75 -10.84
CA LEU A 74 5.95 -2.40 -9.88
C LEU A 74 5.20 -1.11 -10.24
N GLY A 75 5.59 -0.43 -11.33
CA GLY A 75 4.90 0.78 -11.80
C GLY A 75 5.19 2.03 -10.97
N LYS A 76 6.31 2.10 -10.24
CA LYS A 76 6.65 3.24 -9.36
C LYS A 76 6.84 4.57 -10.12
N GLN A 77 6.99 4.54 -11.43
CA GLN A 77 7.09 5.76 -12.26
C GLN A 77 5.74 6.48 -12.43
N ILE A 78 4.64 5.83 -12.04
CA ILE A 78 3.29 6.41 -12.10
C ILE A 78 2.91 6.84 -10.69
N SER A 79 2.74 8.16 -10.48
CA SER A 79 2.20 8.66 -9.21
C SER A 79 0.73 8.23 -9.08
N HIS A 80 0.43 7.51 -8.01
CA HIS A 80 -0.93 7.08 -7.70
C HIS A 80 -1.59 8.05 -6.73
N ASN A 81 -2.58 8.78 -7.24
CA ASN A 81 -3.45 9.59 -6.41
C ASN A 81 -4.45 8.67 -5.70
N ILE A 82 -4.46 8.75 -4.38
CA ILE A 82 -5.38 7.98 -3.54
C ILE A 82 -6.17 8.91 -2.63
N ILE A 83 -7.26 8.42 -2.08
CA ILE A 83 -8.06 9.13 -1.10
C ILE A 83 -8.15 8.37 0.22
N LEU A 84 -8.48 9.08 1.29
CA LEU A 84 -8.67 8.51 2.61
C LEU A 84 -10.09 8.78 3.09
N ILE A 85 -10.77 7.75 3.62
CA ILE A 85 -12.13 7.84 4.17
C ILE A 85 -12.06 7.62 5.69
N GLY A 86 -12.50 8.62 6.46
CA GLY A 86 -12.44 8.65 7.91
C GLY A 86 -11.22 9.40 8.46
N TYR A 87 -11.34 10.70 8.73
CA TYR A 87 -10.24 11.52 9.28
C TYR A 87 -10.23 11.48 10.82
N GLY A 88 -10.16 10.22 11.37
CA GLY A 88 -9.96 9.93 12.78
C GLY A 88 -8.47 9.91 13.16
N LYS A 89 -8.13 9.28 14.29
CA LYS A 89 -6.73 9.19 14.78
C LYS A 89 -5.81 8.51 13.76
N ILE A 90 -6.25 7.39 13.17
CA ILE A 90 -5.51 6.64 12.15
C ILE A 90 -5.42 7.45 10.86
N GLY A 91 -6.54 7.99 10.40
CA GLY A 91 -6.58 8.81 9.19
C GLY A 91 -5.64 10.02 9.25
N LYS A 92 -5.64 10.75 10.35
CA LYS A 92 -4.69 11.87 10.59
C LYS A 92 -3.23 11.42 10.54
N ALA A 93 -2.92 10.27 11.15
CA ALA A 93 -1.56 9.73 11.14
C ALA A 93 -1.11 9.36 9.72
N LEU A 94 -2.00 8.76 8.92
CA LEU A 94 -1.70 8.35 7.54
C LEU A 94 -1.54 9.54 6.61
N VAL A 95 -2.38 10.57 6.71
CA VAL A 95 -2.27 11.80 5.90
C VAL A 95 -0.91 12.49 6.15
N ASN A 96 -0.41 12.44 7.38
CA ASN A 96 0.89 13.03 7.73
C ASN A 96 2.09 12.08 7.53
N TYR A 97 1.87 10.87 7.03
CA TYR A 97 2.93 9.88 6.86
C TYR A 97 3.71 10.11 5.57
N ARG A 98 4.93 10.61 5.67
CA ARG A 98 5.80 10.91 4.52
C ARG A 98 6.30 9.67 3.76
N GLY A 99 6.15 8.47 4.32
CA GLY A 99 6.60 7.23 3.65
C GLY A 99 5.88 6.94 2.34
N PHE A 100 4.69 7.47 2.12
CA PHE A 100 3.96 7.32 0.85
C PHE A 100 4.66 8.02 -0.33
N GLU A 101 5.31 9.17 -0.09
CA GLU A 101 6.03 9.91 -1.13
C GLU A 101 7.15 9.06 -1.75
N ASN A 102 7.83 8.23 -0.93
CA ASN A 102 8.89 7.32 -1.39
C ASN A 102 8.38 6.20 -2.31
N GLU A 103 7.06 5.94 -2.30
CA GLU A 103 6.41 4.89 -3.09
C GLU A 103 5.57 5.45 -4.25
N ALA A 104 5.74 6.74 -4.59
CA ALA A 104 4.94 7.43 -5.60
C ALA A 104 3.41 7.36 -5.32
N ILE A 105 3.03 7.39 -4.06
CA ILE A 105 1.64 7.41 -3.60
C ILE A 105 1.37 8.75 -2.95
N LYS A 106 0.27 9.40 -3.35
CA LYS A 106 -0.15 10.68 -2.77
C LYS A 106 -1.60 10.61 -2.30
N ILE A 107 -1.84 10.87 -1.01
CA ILE A 107 -3.19 11.11 -0.50
C ILE A 107 -3.57 12.52 -0.93
N ILE A 108 -4.49 12.66 -1.89
CA ILE A 108 -4.88 13.96 -2.46
C ILE A 108 -6.08 14.60 -1.78
N ALA A 109 -6.88 13.81 -1.06
CA ALA A 109 -7.98 14.28 -0.22
C ALA A 109 -8.30 13.25 0.87
N ALA A 110 -8.82 13.73 2.00
CA ALA A 110 -9.45 12.93 3.03
C ALA A 110 -10.92 13.31 3.17
N PHE A 111 -11.77 12.37 3.57
CA PHE A 111 -13.21 12.56 3.72
C PHE A 111 -13.65 12.20 5.14
N ASP A 112 -14.48 13.04 5.74
CA ASP A 112 -15.09 12.75 7.05
C ASP A 112 -16.54 13.25 7.07
N HIS A 113 -17.36 12.67 7.95
CA HIS A 113 -18.76 13.08 8.16
C HIS A 113 -18.88 14.20 9.20
N ASN A 114 -17.87 14.38 10.04
CA ASN A 114 -17.89 15.40 11.10
C ASN A 114 -17.49 16.78 10.53
N PRO A 115 -18.39 17.77 10.54
CA PRO A 115 -18.12 19.11 10.01
C PRO A 115 -16.95 19.81 10.70
N ASP A 116 -16.71 19.55 12.00
CA ASP A 116 -15.60 20.17 12.76
C ASP A 116 -14.20 19.76 12.25
N LYS A 117 -14.12 18.71 11.43
CA LYS A 117 -12.87 18.25 10.85
C LYS A 117 -12.63 18.74 9.44
N ILE A 118 -13.64 19.33 8.81
CA ILE A 118 -13.56 19.76 7.42
C ILE A 118 -12.62 20.96 7.32
N ASP A 119 -11.60 20.81 6.47
CA ASP A 119 -10.64 21.86 6.16
C ASP A 119 -10.20 21.75 4.69
N ARG A 120 -10.79 22.58 3.85
CA ARG A 120 -10.49 22.59 2.40
C ARG A 120 -9.12 23.19 2.08
N ASN A 121 -8.55 23.96 3.01
CA ASN A 121 -7.30 24.67 2.82
C ASN A 121 -6.09 23.93 3.41
N ALA A 122 -6.31 22.76 4.04
CA ALA A 122 -5.23 21.94 4.53
C ALA A 122 -4.33 21.46 3.36
N PRO A 123 -3.03 21.15 3.61
CA PRO A 123 -2.13 20.61 2.58
C PRO A 123 -2.67 19.35 1.89
N THR A 124 -3.40 18.51 2.62
CA THR A 124 -4.31 17.49 2.09
C THR A 124 -5.72 17.91 2.51
N PRO A 125 -6.58 18.37 1.60
CA PRO A 125 -7.90 18.86 1.94
C PRO A 125 -8.76 17.77 2.61
N ILE A 126 -9.47 18.16 3.66
CA ILE A 126 -10.45 17.34 4.35
C ILE A 126 -11.83 17.79 3.90
N LEU A 127 -12.54 16.93 3.19
CA LEU A 127 -13.79 17.22 2.52
C LEU A 127 -14.98 16.51 3.19
N PRO A 128 -16.21 17.04 3.03
CA PRO A 128 -17.42 16.36 3.47
C PRO A 128 -17.60 15.02 2.77
N ILE A 129 -18.12 14.04 3.50
CA ILE A 129 -18.35 12.69 2.97
C ILE A 129 -19.31 12.67 1.79
N ASP A 130 -20.22 13.62 1.72
CA ASP A 130 -21.23 13.74 0.66
C ASP A 130 -20.59 14.04 -0.71
N GLU A 131 -19.40 14.65 -0.75
CA GLU A 131 -18.65 14.95 -1.98
C GLU A 131 -17.84 13.75 -2.49
N LEU A 132 -17.76 12.67 -1.71
CA LEU A 132 -16.86 11.53 -1.97
C LEU A 132 -17.07 10.91 -3.36
N LYS A 133 -18.31 10.63 -3.75
CA LYS A 133 -18.61 9.96 -5.04
C LYS A 133 -18.19 10.80 -6.23
N ASP A 134 -18.58 12.06 -6.23
CA ASP A 134 -18.27 12.98 -7.33
C ASP A 134 -16.77 13.20 -7.42
N PHE A 135 -16.07 13.29 -6.29
CA PHE A 135 -14.62 13.41 -6.24
C PHE A 135 -13.93 12.18 -6.85
N ILE A 136 -14.35 10.96 -6.51
CA ILE A 136 -13.81 9.72 -7.09
C ILE A 136 -13.96 9.73 -8.62
N ILE A 137 -15.15 10.02 -9.11
CA ILE A 137 -15.47 10.00 -10.55
C ILE A 137 -14.67 11.07 -11.30
N ASN A 138 -14.72 12.32 -10.82
CA ASN A 138 -14.10 13.47 -11.49
C ASN A 138 -12.58 13.37 -11.53
N ASN A 139 -11.96 12.80 -10.48
CA ASN A 139 -10.51 12.66 -10.38
C ASN A 139 -10.01 11.27 -10.80
N LYS A 140 -10.89 10.36 -11.26
CA LYS A 140 -10.58 8.99 -11.69
C LYS A 140 -9.78 8.21 -10.65
N ILE A 141 -10.20 8.29 -9.39
CA ILE A 141 -9.52 7.64 -8.28
C ILE A 141 -9.83 6.14 -8.30
N GLU A 142 -8.81 5.32 -8.26
CA GLU A 142 -8.94 3.86 -8.27
C GLU A 142 -8.58 3.20 -6.93
N ILE A 143 -7.92 3.91 -6.02
CA ILE A 143 -7.43 3.36 -4.75
C ILE A 143 -7.88 4.25 -3.59
N ALA A 144 -8.35 3.61 -2.52
CA ALA A 144 -8.76 4.29 -1.31
C ALA A 144 -8.20 3.63 -0.04
N ILE A 145 -8.00 4.44 1.00
CA ILE A 145 -7.72 3.96 2.36
C ILE A 145 -8.99 4.15 3.20
N LEU A 146 -9.43 3.08 3.87
CA LEU A 146 -10.62 3.07 4.72
C LEU A 146 -10.21 3.01 6.19
N THR A 147 -10.53 4.08 6.93
CA THR A 147 -10.18 4.25 8.35
C THR A 147 -11.40 4.67 9.19
N VAL A 148 -12.56 4.16 8.81
CA VAL A 148 -13.83 4.39 9.50
C VAL A 148 -14.09 3.34 10.59
N PRO A 149 -15.03 3.61 11.55
CA PRO A 149 -15.46 2.61 12.51
C PRO A 149 -16.07 1.37 11.82
N ASP A 150 -16.11 0.26 12.56
CA ASP A 150 -16.63 -1.04 12.11
C ASP A 150 -18.04 -0.98 11.53
N LEU A 151 -18.94 -0.27 12.21
CA LEU A 151 -20.35 -0.13 11.80
C LEU A 151 -20.53 0.55 10.43
N GLU A 152 -19.60 1.42 10.03
CA GLU A 152 -19.66 2.17 8.77
C GLU A 152 -18.85 1.53 7.65
N ALA A 153 -17.95 0.61 7.99
CA ALA A 153 -16.90 0.16 7.07
C ALA A 153 -17.47 -0.53 5.82
N GLN A 154 -18.40 -1.48 5.99
CA GLN A 154 -18.99 -2.18 4.84
C GLN A 154 -19.78 -1.23 3.94
N ARG A 155 -20.61 -0.37 4.54
CA ARG A 155 -21.39 0.61 3.79
C ARG A 155 -20.49 1.54 2.96
N MET A 156 -19.43 2.07 3.57
CA MET A 156 -18.50 2.95 2.88
C MET A 156 -17.73 2.22 1.78
N PHE A 157 -17.32 0.97 2.03
CA PHE A 157 -16.70 0.13 1.03
C PHE A 157 -17.57 -0.05 -0.21
N ASP A 158 -18.85 -0.37 -0.02
CA ASP A 158 -19.79 -0.52 -1.14
C ASP A 158 -19.99 0.80 -1.91
N VAL A 159 -20.08 1.92 -1.20
CA VAL A 159 -20.21 3.26 -1.80
C VAL A 159 -19.02 3.58 -2.71
N ILE A 160 -17.79 3.37 -2.23
CA ILE A 160 -16.60 3.74 -3.00
C ILE A 160 -16.34 2.78 -4.16
N CYS A 161 -16.61 1.48 -4.01
CA CYS A 161 -16.51 0.53 -5.11
C CYS A 161 -17.51 0.86 -6.23
N ASN A 162 -18.76 1.21 -5.88
CA ASN A 162 -19.76 1.64 -6.86
C ASN A 162 -19.38 2.97 -7.55
N ALA A 163 -18.54 3.79 -6.93
CA ALA A 163 -18.02 5.02 -7.53
C ALA A 163 -16.79 4.80 -8.44
N GLY A 164 -16.19 3.58 -8.45
CA GLY A 164 -15.09 3.24 -9.35
C GLY A 164 -13.78 2.85 -8.65
N ILE A 165 -13.75 2.77 -7.32
CA ILE A 165 -12.57 2.29 -6.59
C ILE A 165 -12.35 0.80 -6.89
N LYS A 166 -11.11 0.44 -7.26
CA LYS A 166 -10.68 -0.91 -7.60
C LYS A 166 -9.79 -1.55 -6.53
N GLY A 167 -9.25 -0.75 -5.61
CA GLY A 167 -8.40 -1.24 -4.54
C GLY A 167 -8.63 -0.49 -3.24
N VAL A 168 -8.74 -1.23 -2.13
CA VAL A 168 -8.96 -0.66 -0.79
C VAL A 168 -7.94 -1.21 0.19
N LEU A 169 -7.26 -0.29 0.89
CA LEU A 169 -6.46 -0.59 2.06
C LEU A 169 -7.36 -0.41 3.30
N ASN A 170 -7.78 -1.52 3.89
CA ASN A 170 -8.73 -1.51 4.99
C ASN A 170 -8.03 -1.48 6.35
N PHE A 171 -8.22 -0.39 7.09
CA PHE A 171 -7.80 -0.23 8.49
C PHE A 171 -8.97 -0.35 9.47
N ALA A 172 -10.20 -0.51 8.98
CA ALA A 172 -11.34 -0.76 9.86
C ALA A 172 -11.19 -2.11 10.57
N PRO A 173 -11.66 -2.25 11.82
CA PRO A 173 -11.43 -3.46 12.64
C PRO A 173 -12.34 -4.62 12.27
N ILE A 174 -12.84 -4.67 11.03
CA ILE A 174 -13.66 -5.76 10.50
C ILE A 174 -13.11 -6.26 9.17
N LYS A 175 -13.43 -7.51 8.84
CA LYS A 175 -13.22 -8.05 7.50
C LYS A 175 -14.37 -7.63 6.61
N LEU A 176 -14.06 -6.97 5.50
CA LEU A 176 -15.04 -6.56 4.49
C LEU A 176 -15.46 -7.76 3.64
N LEU A 177 -16.71 -7.73 3.16
CA LEU A 177 -17.20 -8.70 2.18
C LEU A 177 -16.50 -8.47 0.84
N GLU A 178 -15.92 -9.53 0.29
CA GLU A 178 -15.16 -9.47 -0.96
C GLU A 178 -16.09 -9.14 -2.15
N ARG A 179 -15.57 -8.33 -3.07
CA ARG A 179 -16.21 -8.00 -4.34
C ARG A 179 -15.27 -8.40 -5.48
N PRO A 180 -15.79 -8.96 -6.59
CA PRO A 180 -14.93 -9.37 -7.71
C PRO A 180 -14.27 -8.19 -8.44
N ASP A 181 -14.84 -6.99 -8.33
CA ASP A 181 -14.41 -5.74 -8.97
C ASP A 181 -13.47 -4.90 -8.11
N CYS A 182 -13.21 -5.29 -6.84
CA CYS A 182 -12.38 -4.52 -5.92
C CYS A 182 -11.43 -5.41 -5.10
N ILE A 183 -10.16 -5.08 -5.10
CA ILE A 183 -9.14 -5.79 -4.31
C ILE A 183 -9.10 -5.17 -2.90
N ILE A 184 -9.22 -6.01 -1.87
CA ILE A 184 -9.10 -5.59 -0.48
C ILE A 184 -7.78 -6.07 0.10
N ASN A 185 -7.09 -5.17 0.82
CA ASN A 185 -5.95 -5.52 1.65
C ASN A 185 -6.22 -5.07 3.10
N ASP A 186 -6.48 -6.05 3.99
CA ASP A 186 -6.73 -5.79 5.40
C ASP A 186 -5.42 -5.52 6.15
N VAL A 187 -5.34 -4.40 6.84
CA VAL A 187 -4.24 -4.06 7.75
C VAL A 187 -4.62 -4.45 9.15
N LYS A 188 -4.01 -5.52 9.66
CA LYS A 188 -4.21 -5.97 11.04
C LYS A 188 -3.49 -5.02 12.00
N LEU A 189 -4.25 -4.16 12.65
CA LEU A 189 -3.74 -3.42 13.81
C LEU A 189 -3.76 -4.33 15.05
N PRO A 190 -2.70 -4.34 15.89
CA PRO A 190 -2.74 -5.07 17.14
C PRO A 190 -3.92 -4.55 17.96
N SER A 191 -4.88 -5.43 18.29
CA SER A 191 -5.97 -5.09 19.20
C SER A 191 -5.35 -4.82 20.57
N SER A 192 -5.50 -3.63 21.12
CA SER A 192 -5.25 -3.37 22.54
C SER A 192 -6.24 -4.23 23.33
N LYS A 193 -5.76 -5.36 23.86
CA LYS A 193 -6.53 -6.09 24.87
C LYS A 193 -6.74 -5.11 26.02
N LYS A 194 -7.99 -4.66 26.21
CA LYS A 194 -8.39 -4.08 27.49
C LYS A 194 -8.13 -5.15 28.55
N SER A 195 -7.08 -4.99 29.34
CA SER A 195 -6.92 -5.73 30.57
C SER A 195 -8.17 -5.47 31.39
N LYS A 196 -9.03 -6.50 31.51
CA LYS A 196 -10.06 -6.50 32.55
C LYS A 196 -9.31 -6.63 33.87
N GLU A 197 -9.06 -5.52 34.51
CA GLU A 197 -8.78 -5.52 35.93
C GLU A 197 -10.00 -6.12 36.62
N LYS A 198 -9.80 -7.31 37.18
CA LYS A 198 -10.70 -7.90 38.14
C LYS A 198 -10.56 -7.11 39.44
N LYS A 199 -11.64 -6.45 39.84
CA LYS A 199 -11.89 -6.15 41.24
C LYS A 199 -12.45 -7.38 41.95
#